data_cf7ec5332067ae54386d977019c6ab9c
#
_entry.id   cf7ec5332067ae54386d977019c6ab9c
#
_cell.length_a   1.000
_cell.length_b   1.000
_cell.length_c   1.000
_cell.angle_alpha   90.00
_cell.angle_beta   90.00
_cell.angle_gamma   90.00
#
_symmetry.space_group_name_H-M   'P 1'
#
loop_
_entity.id
_entity.type
_entity.pdbx_description
1 polymer ?
#
loop_
_entity_poly.entity_id
_entity_poly.type
_entity_poly.pdbx_seq_one_letter_code
_entity_poly.pdbx_strand_id
1 'polypeptide(L)'
;MRNIICIAQSRWSSDTPERPQQWMQGLSSAEISYFELTVTSKLSVFLTRRGVLEVTEPQPGVKVYRLPLMYFHRTGTTPMERFSRKRTAMLICQCLKNTHIGSSALLWCATPIASELIGEIPHNAVIYDCYRPWEQYPKQLESELAYDADLVFAASENLMKHVSPCNPDTFLLPNGCNYSLFAPGRSNQIPLDPVLAQLTHPIFGYLGDVERSMDLQPIIAAAKEHPDWTFALIGRVRARHPDALALKDTQNIVCTGRRRPHEVAGCLAACDVCFDLRHNDIADEDAIPERIYGYFAAEKPVVCLYPRRYIPKYDDVIYSATTTGDFELACRKAINEAGRRRSQRRGEYARRADWSVRIELLEQILRENGLM
;
A
#
# COMPACT_ATOMS: atom_id res chain seq x y z
N MET A 1 -7.63 -22.29 16.32
CA MET A 1 -7.28 -21.30 15.27
C MET A 1 -8.53 -20.97 14.49
N ARG A 2 -8.84 -19.71 14.31
CA ARG A 2 -9.95 -19.30 13.44
C ARG A 2 -9.45 -19.20 12.00
N ASN A 3 -10.24 -19.66 11.06
CA ASN A 3 -9.96 -19.54 9.64
C ASN A 3 -10.28 -18.11 9.17
N ILE A 4 -9.59 -17.61 8.16
CA ILE A 4 -9.80 -16.27 7.61
C ILE A 4 -10.20 -16.38 6.14
N ILE A 5 -11.28 -15.70 5.79
CA ILE A 5 -11.72 -15.47 4.42
C ILE A 5 -11.42 -14.01 4.11
N CYS A 6 -10.42 -13.75 3.29
CA CYS A 6 -10.05 -12.38 2.91
C CYS A 6 -10.61 -12.05 1.52
N ILE A 7 -11.36 -10.94 1.43
CA ILE A 7 -11.87 -10.41 0.17
C ILE A 7 -11.14 -9.12 -0.14
N ALA A 8 -10.36 -9.10 -1.22
CA ALA A 8 -9.55 -7.96 -1.63
C ALA A 8 -9.58 -7.75 -3.14
N GLN A 9 -9.22 -6.55 -3.58
CA GLN A 9 -8.95 -6.25 -5.01
C GLN A 9 -7.45 -6.24 -5.31
N SER A 10 -6.62 -6.17 -4.28
CA SER A 10 -5.18 -6.24 -4.43
C SER A 10 -4.76 -7.61 -4.94
N ARG A 11 -3.94 -7.59 -5.99
CA ARG A 11 -3.36 -8.80 -6.55
C ARG A 11 -2.30 -9.34 -5.60
N TRP A 12 -2.37 -10.65 -5.32
CA TRP A 12 -1.30 -11.29 -4.57
C TRP A 12 0.03 -11.20 -5.32
N SER A 13 1.07 -10.69 -4.66
CA SER A 13 2.40 -10.52 -5.20
C SER A 13 3.44 -10.91 -4.15
N SER A 14 4.42 -11.73 -4.54
CA SER A 14 5.57 -12.06 -3.71
C SER A 14 6.57 -10.92 -3.58
N ASP A 15 6.64 -10.06 -4.60
CA ASP A 15 7.67 -9.02 -4.71
C ASP A 15 7.23 -7.69 -4.08
N THR A 16 5.93 -7.38 -4.19
CA THR A 16 5.35 -6.12 -3.70
C THR A 16 4.02 -6.41 -3.01
N PRO A 17 4.03 -7.02 -1.82
CA PRO A 17 2.80 -7.32 -1.09
C PRO A 17 2.11 -6.02 -0.64
N GLU A 18 0.83 -5.88 -0.96
CA GLU A 18 -0.01 -4.80 -0.44
C GLU A 18 -0.51 -5.11 0.98
N ARG A 19 -1.05 -4.10 1.68
CA ARG A 19 -1.49 -4.20 3.08
C ARG A 19 -2.38 -5.42 3.39
N PRO A 20 -3.44 -5.76 2.63
CA PRO A 20 -4.24 -6.94 2.94
C PRO A 20 -3.44 -8.24 2.89
N GLN A 21 -2.48 -8.31 1.97
CA GLN A 21 -1.57 -9.45 1.84
C GLN A 21 -0.58 -9.52 3.02
N GLN A 22 -0.05 -8.38 3.47
CA GLN A 22 0.84 -8.31 4.64
C GLN A 22 0.15 -8.85 5.90
N TRP A 23 -1.13 -8.48 6.13
CA TRP A 23 -1.92 -9.05 7.23
C TRP A 23 -2.05 -10.57 7.10
N MET A 24 -2.41 -11.06 5.92
CA MET A 24 -2.62 -12.48 5.69
C MET A 24 -1.31 -13.28 5.82
N GLN A 25 -0.19 -12.72 5.43
CA GLN A 25 1.12 -13.36 5.63
C GLN A 25 1.52 -13.43 7.11
N GLY A 26 1.20 -12.40 7.87
CA GLY A 26 1.52 -12.31 9.29
C GLY A 26 0.63 -13.17 10.19
N LEU A 27 -0.65 -13.30 9.86
CA LEU A 27 -1.60 -14.17 10.58
C LEU A 27 -1.43 -15.66 10.22
N SER A 28 -0.21 -16.10 10.04
CA SER A 28 0.17 -17.45 9.55
C SER A 28 -0.28 -18.61 10.43
N SER A 29 -0.79 -18.34 11.64
CA SER A 29 -1.41 -19.34 12.51
C SER A 29 -2.82 -19.77 12.09
N ALA A 30 -3.44 -19.06 11.14
CA ALA A 30 -4.75 -19.34 10.60
C ALA A 30 -4.66 -20.02 9.22
N GLU A 31 -5.67 -20.82 8.84
CA GLU A 31 -5.89 -21.17 7.44
C GLU A 31 -6.57 -20.01 6.72
N ILE A 32 -5.97 -19.54 5.64
CA ILE A 32 -6.39 -18.32 4.93
C ILE A 32 -6.84 -18.66 3.52
N SER A 33 -8.06 -18.25 3.18
CA SER A 33 -8.57 -18.19 1.82
C SER A 33 -8.64 -16.75 1.35
N TYR A 34 -7.68 -16.34 0.51
CA TYR A 34 -7.60 -15.00 -0.05
C TYR A 34 -8.30 -14.96 -1.41
N PHE A 35 -9.35 -14.17 -1.52
CA PHE A 35 -10.11 -13.97 -2.75
C PHE A 35 -9.76 -12.64 -3.40
N GLU A 36 -8.97 -12.72 -4.47
CA GLU A 36 -8.62 -11.58 -5.33
C GLU A 36 -9.75 -11.32 -6.31
N LEU A 37 -10.53 -10.26 -6.09
CA LEU A 37 -11.61 -9.86 -6.97
C LEU A 37 -11.08 -9.05 -8.16
N THR A 38 -11.08 -9.65 -9.33
CA THR A 38 -10.77 -8.96 -10.59
C THR A 38 -12.02 -8.23 -11.08
N VAL A 39 -12.15 -6.94 -10.72
CA VAL A 39 -13.27 -6.11 -11.15
C VAL A 39 -13.17 -5.84 -12.64
N THR A 40 -14.24 -6.11 -13.39
CA THR A 40 -14.26 -5.99 -14.84
C THR A 40 -15.64 -5.58 -15.37
N SER A 41 -15.65 -4.80 -16.44
CA SER A 41 -16.85 -4.55 -17.25
C SER A 41 -16.93 -5.46 -18.49
N LYS A 42 -15.91 -6.30 -18.73
CA LYS A 42 -15.82 -7.19 -19.91
C LYS A 42 -16.56 -8.50 -19.66
N LEU A 43 -17.66 -8.72 -20.36
CA LEU A 43 -18.47 -9.93 -20.27
C LEU A 43 -17.67 -11.21 -20.59
N SER A 44 -16.71 -11.13 -21.52
CA SER A 44 -15.86 -12.28 -21.89
C SER A 44 -15.01 -12.80 -20.73
N VAL A 45 -14.52 -11.91 -19.88
CA VAL A 45 -13.75 -12.29 -18.68
C VAL A 45 -14.67 -12.91 -17.62
N PHE A 46 -15.87 -12.37 -17.48
CA PHE A 46 -16.85 -12.86 -16.53
C PHE A 46 -17.42 -14.23 -16.91
N LEU A 47 -17.62 -14.49 -18.20
CA LEU A 47 -18.22 -15.74 -18.72
C LEU A 47 -17.20 -16.88 -18.87
N THR A 48 -15.99 -16.76 -18.36
CA THR A 48 -15.06 -17.92 -18.37
C THR A 48 -15.72 -19.14 -17.74
N ARG A 49 -15.64 -20.29 -18.44
CA ARG A 49 -16.39 -21.52 -18.10
C ARG A 49 -16.11 -22.02 -16.67
N ARG A 50 -14.91 -21.78 -16.15
CA ARG A 50 -14.50 -22.24 -14.80
C ARG A 50 -14.88 -21.27 -13.67
N GLY A 51 -15.19 -20.01 -13.99
CA GLY A 51 -15.49 -18.98 -12.97
C GLY A 51 -14.31 -18.56 -12.09
N VAL A 52 -13.43 -19.49 -11.73
CA VAL A 52 -12.17 -19.22 -11.05
C VAL A 52 -11.09 -19.06 -12.11
N LEU A 53 -10.42 -17.89 -12.11
CA LEU A 53 -9.40 -17.57 -13.14
C LEU A 53 -8.06 -18.22 -12.80
N GLU A 54 -7.72 -18.28 -11.51
CA GLU A 54 -6.44 -18.81 -11.04
C GLU A 54 -6.58 -19.26 -9.59
N VAL A 55 -5.85 -20.32 -9.21
CA VAL A 55 -5.70 -20.77 -7.82
C VAL A 55 -4.23 -21.03 -7.58
N THR A 56 -3.68 -20.41 -6.52
CA THR A 56 -2.28 -20.59 -6.12
C THR A 56 -2.17 -20.78 -4.62
N GLU A 57 -1.09 -21.41 -4.17
CA GLU A 57 -0.74 -21.55 -2.76
C GLU A 57 0.68 -20.99 -2.54
N PRO A 58 0.81 -19.66 -2.37
CA PRO A 58 2.10 -18.99 -2.30
C PRO A 58 2.91 -19.34 -1.05
N GLN A 59 2.24 -19.75 0.02
CA GLN A 59 2.84 -20.22 1.27
C GLN A 59 1.92 -21.23 1.96
N PRO A 60 2.43 -22.13 2.82
CA PRO A 60 1.60 -23.08 3.55
C PRO A 60 0.47 -22.39 4.32
N GLY A 61 -0.74 -22.91 4.20
CA GLY A 61 -1.92 -22.38 4.86
C GLY A 61 -2.58 -21.17 4.20
N VAL A 62 -2.03 -20.65 3.09
CA VAL A 62 -2.64 -19.53 2.34
C VAL A 62 -3.00 -19.97 0.93
N LYS A 63 -4.28 -20.02 0.63
CA LYS A 63 -4.81 -20.28 -0.72
C LYS A 63 -5.34 -19.00 -1.33
N VAL A 64 -4.86 -18.68 -2.52
CA VAL A 64 -5.25 -17.48 -3.28
C VAL A 64 -6.11 -17.88 -4.46
N TYR A 65 -7.32 -17.33 -4.51
CA TYR A 65 -8.30 -17.55 -5.56
C TYR A 65 -8.54 -16.26 -6.31
N ARG A 66 -8.35 -16.25 -7.63
CA ARG A 66 -8.69 -15.10 -8.46
C ARG A 66 -10.06 -15.28 -9.07
N LEU A 67 -10.99 -14.37 -8.76
CA LEU A 67 -12.38 -14.42 -9.20
C LEU A 67 -12.74 -13.15 -9.99
N PRO A 68 -13.49 -13.25 -11.10
CA PRO A 68 -14.03 -12.09 -11.79
C PRO A 68 -15.28 -11.56 -11.10
N LEU A 69 -15.39 -10.24 -10.99
CA LEU A 69 -16.58 -9.55 -10.52
C LEU A 69 -16.96 -8.45 -11.52
N MET A 70 -18.18 -8.48 -12.05
CA MET A 70 -18.66 -7.39 -12.89
C MET A 70 -19.14 -6.21 -12.07
N TYR A 71 -18.62 -5.04 -12.44
CA TYR A 71 -19.01 -3.76 -11.84
C TYR A 71 -18.85 -2.64 -12.86
N PHE A 72 -19.87 -1.80 -13.04
CA PHE A 72 -19.90 -0.78 -14.08
C PHE A 72 -19.62 0.64 -13.57
N HIS A 73 -19.31 0.84 -12.28
CA HIS A 73 -19.04 2.15 -11.65
C HIS A 73 -20.17 3.17 -11.86
N ARG A 74 -21.42 2.72 -11.87
CA ARG A 74 -22.60 3.57 -12.03
C ARG A 74 -23.43 3.60 -10.75
N THR A 75 -24.21 4.68 -10.59
CA THR A 75 -25.23 4.78 -9.55
C THR A 75 -26.32 3.73 -9.81
N GLY A 76 -26.50 2.83 -8.86
CA GLY A 76 -27.52 1.76 -8.92
C GLY A 76 -27.00 0.43 -9.48
N THR A 77 -27.60 -0.64 -9.01
CA THR A 77 -27.24 -2.00 -9.40
C THR A 77 -28.03 -2.46 -10.61
N THR A 78 -27.35 -2.81 -11.66
CA THR A 78 -27.96 -3.46 -12.84
C THR A 78 -28.31 -4.92 -12.54
N PRO A 79 -29.28 -5.54 -13.25
CA PRO A 79 -29.55 -6.98 -13.12
C PRO A 79 -28.32 -7.85 -13.37
N MET A 80 -27.42 -7.42 -14.26
CA MET A 80 -26.17 -8.12 -14.57
C MET A 80 -25.20 -8.09 -13.38
N GLU A 81 -25.08 -6.96 -12.68
CA GLU A 81 -24.25 -6.85 -11.48
C GLU A 81 -24.79 -7.70 -10.33
N ARG A 82 -26.11 -7.72 -10.14
CA ARG A 82 -26.75 -8.61 -9.16
C ARG A 82 -26.49 -10.09 -9.47
N PHE A 83 -26.59 -10.48 -10.72
CA PHE A 83 -26.26 -11.84 -11.16
C PHE A 83 -24.76 -12.15 -10.94
N SER A 84 -23.88 -11.20 -11.26
CA SER A 84 -22.43 -11.33 -11.05
C SER A 84 -22.11 -11.55 -9.58
N ARG A 85 -22.68 -10.76 -8.66
CA ARG A 85 -22.46 -10.89 -7.23
C ARG A 85 -22.88 -12.25 -6.68
N LYS A 86 -24.10 -12.69 -6.99
CA LYS A 86 -24.57 -14.02 -6.59
C LYS A 86 -23.67 -15.13 -7.11
N ARG A 87 -23.23 -15.04 -8.36
CA ARG A 87 -22.29 -15.99 -8.96
C ARG A 87 -20.94 -15.97 -8.24
N THR A 88 -20.39 -14.79 -7.96
CA THR A 88 -19.10 -14.66 -7.26
C THR A 88 -19.19 -15.21 -5.84
N ALA A 89 -20.25 -14.89 -5.11
CA ALA A 89 -20.49 -15.46 -3.77
C ALA A 89 -20.61 -16.99 -3.82
N MET A 90 -21.36 -17.52 -4.80
CA MET A 90 -21.47 -18.98 -5.00
C MET A 90 -20.12 -19.64 -5.27
N LEU A 91 -19.26 -19.00 -6.09
CA LEU A 91 -17.89 -19.49 -6.38
C LEU A 91 -17.01 -19.46 -5.13
N ILE A 92 -17.09 -18.40 -4.33
CA ILE A 92 -16.40 -18.32 -3.03
C ILE A 92 -16.84 -19.51 -2.15
N CYS A 93 -18.16 -19.71 -1.98
CA CYS A 93 -18.70 -20.84 -1.20
C CYS A 93 -18.27 -22.21 -1.74
N GLN A 94 -18.17 -22.37 -3.07
CA GLN A 94 -17.67 -23.62 -3.67
C GLN A 94 -16.18 -23.85 -3.37
N CYS A 95 -15.36 -22.80 -3.44
CA CYS A 95 -13.94 -22.89 -3.06
C CYS A 95 -13.78 -23.29 -1.58
N LEU A 96 -14.62 -22.72 -0.71
CA LEU A 96 -14.59 -22.99 0.72
C LEU A 96 -15.05 -24.41 1.09
N LYS A 97 -15.91 -25.05 0.30
CA LYS A 97 -16.35 -26.45 0.56
C LYS A 97 -15.20 -27.46 0.57
N ASN A 98 -14.12 -27.16 -0.14
CA ASN A 98 -12.92 -28.02 -0.22
C ASN A 98 -11.85 -27.60 0.82
N THR A 99 -12.18 -26.71 1.71
CA THR A 99 -11.32 -26.28 2.82
C THR A 99 -11.98 -26.66 4.13
N HIS A 100 -11.21 -26.78 5.23
CA HIS A 100 -11.77 -26.98 6.56
C HIS A 100 -12.38 -25.69 7.16
N ILE A 101 -12.54 -24.65 6.34
CA ILE A 101 -13.11 -23.36 6.71
C ILE A 101 -14.63 -23.52 6.84
N GLY A 102 -15.07 -23.72 8.08
CA GLY A 102 -16.48 -23.79 8.42
C GLY A 102 -17.09 -22.41 8.73
N SER A 103 -18.30 -22.43 9.33
CA SER A 103 -19.02 -21.23 9.76
C SER A 103 -18.33 -20.40 10.87
N SER A 104 -17.18 -20.81 11.36
CA SER A 104 -16.40 -20.10 12.39
C SER A 104 -15.27 -19.21 11.81
N ALA A 105 -15.32 -18.86 10.53
CA ALA A 105 -14.32 -18.03 9.88
C ALA A 105 -14.51 -16.54 10.15
N LEU A 106 -13.41 -15.80 10.22
CA LEU A 106 -13.42 -14.34 10.14
C LEU A 106 -13.51 -13.92 8.67
N LEU A 107 -14.45 -13.07 8.32
CA LEU A 107 -14.56 -12.46 6.99
C LEU A 107 -13.81 -11.12 7.01
N TRP A 108 -12.63 -11.10 6.41
CA TRP A 108 -11.79 -9.91 6.28
C TRP A 108 -12.07 -9.19 4.96
N CYS A 109 -12.70 -8.03 5.03
CA CYS A 109 -13.09 -7.22 3.89
C CYS A 109 -12.08 -6.07 3.68
N ALA A 110 -11.28 -6.14 2.63
CA ALA A 110 -10.32 -5.11 2.26
C ALA A 110 -10.78 -4.28 1.03
N THR A 111 -12.09 -4.21 0.82
CA THR A 111 -12.73 -3.42 -0.25
C THR A 111 -14.21 -3.23 0.04
N PRO A 112 -14.78 -2.01 -0.19
CA PRO A 112 -16.20 -1.75 0.07
C PRO A 112 -17.17 -2.64 -0.73
N ILE A 113 -16.76 -3.11 -1.89
CA ILE A 113 -17.59 -3.99 -2.72
C ILE A 113 -17.89 -5.34 -2.04
N ALA A 114 -17.14 -5.68 -0.98
CA ALA A 114 -17.40 -6.86 -0.18
C ALA A 114 -18.72 -6.77 0.60
N SER A 115 -19.25 -5.57 0.90
CA SER A 115 -20.55 -5.38 1.56
C SER A 115 -21.67 -6.15 0.86
N GLU A 116 -21.63 -6.18 -0.46
CA GLU A 116 -22.61 -6.85 -1.29
C GLU A 116 -22.47 -8.39 -1.32
N LEU A 117 -21.43 -8.95 -0.70
CA LEU A 117 -21.14 -10.40 -0.66
C LEU A 117 -21.31 -10.99 0.74
N ILE A 118 -21.30 -10.18 1.79
CA ILE A 118 -21.30 -10.62 3.20
C ILE A 118 -22.45 -11.59 3.49
N GLY A 119 -23.68 -11.23 3.13
CA GLY A 119 -24.87 -12.05 3.41
C GLY A 119 -24.91 -13.43 2.75
N GLU A 120 -24.04 -13.69 1.78
CA GLU A 120 -23.99 -14.94 1.01
C GLU A 120 -22.82 -15.85 1.41
N ILE A 121 -21.86 -15.35 2.20
CA ILE A 121 -20.65 -16.07 2.58
C ILE A 121 -20.75 -16.49 4.06
N PRO A 122 -20.54 -17.77 4.40
CA PRO A 122 -20.57 -18.22 5.79
C PRO A 122 -19.40 -17.62 6.59
N HIS A 123 -19.70 -16.93 7.67
CA HIS A 123 -18.73 -16.31 8.57
C HIS A 123 -19.27 -16.21 9.99
N ASN A 124 -18.40 -15.88 10.93
CA ASN A 124 -18.75 -15.68 12.34
C ASN A 124 -18.60 -14.22 12.78
N ALA A 125 -17.69 -13.50 12.13
CA ALA A 125 -17.50 -12.08 12.34
C ALA A 125 -16.95 -11.43 11.07
N VAL A 126 -17.18 -10.13 10.93
CA VAL A 126 -16.76 -9.30 9.80
C VAL A 126 -15.75 -8.28 10.28
N ILE A 127 -14.63 -8.18 9.57
CA ILE A 127 -13.63 -7.15 9.76
C ILE A 127 -13.55 -6.30 8.49
N TYR A 128 -13.64 -4.99 8.63
CA TYR A 128 -13.37 -4.06 7.55
C TYR A 128 -11.99 -3.43 7.70
N ASP A 129 -11.11 -3.61 6.72
CA ASP A 129 -9.78 -2.97 6.63
C ASP A 129 -9.87 -1.76 5.67
N CYS A 130 -10.14 -0.57 6.23
CA CYS A 130 -10.20 0.71 5.55
C CYS A 130 -8.80 1.31 5.42
N TYR A 131 -8.08 0.99 4.35
CA TYR A 131 -6.66 1.35 4.21
C TYR A 131 -6.37 2.41 3.16
N ARG A 132 -7.37 2.83 2.39
CA ARG A 132 -7.29 3.91 1.41
C ARG A 132 -8.68 4.50 1.15
N PRO A 133 -8.79 5.72 0.60
CA PRO A 133 -10.04 6.25 0.07
C PRO A 133 -10.55 5.39 -1.10
N TRP A 134 -11.87 5.18 -1.15
CA TRP A 134 -12.51 4.34 -2.16
C TRP A 134 -13.42 5.17 -3.08
N GLU A 135 -12.91 6.28 -3.61
CA GLU A 135 -13.66 7.26 -4.42
C GLU A 135 -14.32 6.66 -5.68
N GLN A 136 -13.78 5.52 -6.18
CA GLN A 136 -14.35 4.82 -7.33
C GLN A 136 -15.65 4.08 -7.03
N TYR A 137 -16.05 3.95 -5.76
CA TYR A 137 -17.27 3.28 -5.32
C TYR A 137 -18.25 4.27 -4.71
N PRO A 138 -19.58 3.98 -4.77
CA PRO A 138 -20.57 4.74 -4.00
C PRO A 138 -20.22 4.73 -2.51
N LYS A 139 -20.24 5.87 -1.87
CA LYS A 139 -19.97 6.01 -0.42
C LYS A 139 -20.85 5.13 0.45
N GLN A 140 -22.08 4.84 -0.03
CA GLN A 140 -23.01 3.97 0.66
C GLN A 140 -22.47 2.55 0.89
N LEU A 141 -21.75 1.96 -0.09
CA LEU A 141 -21.17 0.61 0.06
C LEU A 141 -20.15 0.55 1.19
N GLU A 142 -19.34 1.60 1.34
CA GLU A 142 -18.38 1.69 2.44
C GLU A 142 -19.06 1.89 3.79
N SER A 143 -20.07 2.76 3.83
CA SER A 143 -20.84 3.01 5.06
C SER A 143 -21.60 1.77 5.52
N GLU A 144 -22.20 1.02 4.60
CA GLU A 144 -22.87 -0.26 4.89
C GLU A 144 -21.86 -1.28 5.40
N LEU A 145 -20.71 -1.43 4.73
CA LEU A 145 -19.66 -2.36 5.17
C LEU A 145 -19.14 -1.99 6.57
N ALA A 146 -18.88 -0.71 6.82
CA ALA A 146 -18.40 -0.25 8.12
C ALA A 146 -19.46 -0.50 9.22
N TYR A 147 -20.74 -0.28 8.92
CA TYR A 147 -21.86 -0.52 9.85
C TYR A 147 -22.03 -2.02 10.19
N ASP A 148 -21.92 -2.90 9.19
CA ASP A 148 -22.09 -4.34 9.34
C ASP A 148 -20.85 -5.05 9.91
N ALA A 149 -19.70 -4.38 9.98
CA ALA A 149 -18.47 -4.96 10.50
C ALA A 149 -18.48 -5.02 12.04
N ASP A 150 -17.99 -6.13 12.62
CA ASP A 150 -17.75 -6.24 14.05
C ASP A 150 -16.57 -5.37 14.49
N LEU A 151 -15.54 -5.22 13.64
CA LEU A 151 -14.41 -4.32 13.85
C LEU A 151 -14.02 -3.62 12.54
N VAL A 152 -13.59 -2.35 12.66
CA VAL A 152 -13.02 -1.59 11.56
C VAL A 152 -11.58 -1.20 11.87
N PHE A 153 -10.66 -1.46 10.95
CA PHE A 153 -9.28 -0.97 11.01
C PHE A 153 -9.07 0.15 10.01
N ALA A 154 -8.71 1.34 10.49
CA ALA A 154 -8.41 2.49 9.65
C ALA A 154 -6.89 2.71 9.56
N ALA A 155 -6.36 2.88 8.35
CA ALA A 155 -4.93 3.06 8.14
C ALA A 155 -4.43 4.46 8.50
N SER A 156 -5.33 5.44 8.66
CA SER A 156 -4.99 6.82 9.01
C SER A 156 -6.06 7.47 9.88
N GLU A 157 -5.72 8.62 10.45
CA GLU A 157 -6.66 9.36 11.27
C GLU A 157 -7.82 9.95 10.46
N ASN A 158 -7.59 10.35 9.21
CA ASN A 158 -8.66 10.83 8.33
C ASN A 158 -9.61 9.69 7.95
N LEU A 159 -9.07 8.52 7.60
CA LEU A 159 -9.89 7.33 7.35
C LEU A 159 -10.67 6.92 8.61
N MET A 160 -10.03 6.97 9.78
CA MET A 160 -10.70 6.70 11.05
C MET A 160 -11.87 7.67 11.29
N LYS A 161 -11.67 8.98 11.11
CA LYS A 161 -12.73 9.98 11.22
C LYS A 161 -13.86 9.78 10.21
N HIS A 162 -13.52 9.24 9.03
CA HIS A 162 -14.49 8.97 7.97
C HIS A 162 -15.39 7.78 8.32
N VAL A 163 -14.85 6.69 8.86
CA VAL A 163 -15.61 5.45 9.09
C VAL A 163 -16.16 5.29 10.52
N SER A 164 -15.55 5.94 11.52
CA SER A 164 -15.99 5.84 12.92
C SER A 164 -17.42 6.31 13.20
N PRO A 165 -18.02 7.26 12.43
CA PRO A 165 -19.45 7.55 12.60
C PRO A 165 -20.38 6.37 12.24
N CYS A 166 -19.91 5.43 11.41
CA CYS A 166 -20.66 4.24 11.04
C CYS A 166 -20.44 3.06 12.01
N ASN A 167 -19.23 3.02 12.63
CA ASN A 167 -18.90 1.92 13.55
C ASN A 167 -18.01 2.45 14.70
N PRO A 168 -18.48 2.38 15.97
CA PRO A 168 -17.71 2.83 17.13
C PRO A 168 -16.49 1.94 17.43
N ASP A 169 -16.51 0.66 17.02
CA ASP A 169 -15.41 -0.28 17.19
C ASP A 169 -14.38 -0.13 16.06
N THR A 170 -13.98 1.13 15.83
CA THR A 170 -12.99 1.51 14.83
C THR A 170 -11.64 1.77 15.50
N PHE A 171 -10.60 1.07 15.02
CA PHE A 171 -9.23 1.14 15.55
C PHE A 171 -8.28 1.73 14.53
N LEU A 172 -7.41 2.65 14.97
CA LEU A 172 -6.33 3.18 14.15
C LEU A 172 -5.22 2.14 14.06
N LEU A 173 -5.02 1.59 12.87
CA LEU A 173 -3.98 0.61 12.58
C LEU A 173 -3.22 1.02 11.31
N PRO A 174 -2.19 1.89 11.43
CA PRO A 174 -1.46 2.42 10.27
C PRO A 174 -0.73 1.36 9.48
N ASN A 175 -0.37 1.71 8.22
CA ASN A 175 0.50 0.87 7.39
C ASN A 175 1.82 0.56 8.12
N GLY A 176 2.42 -0.56 7.75
CA GLY A 176 3.74 -0.98 8.23
C GLY A 176 4.79 -0.95 7.14
N CYS A 177 5.96 -1.46 7.46
CA CYS A 177 7.02 -1.77 6.52
C CYS A 177 7.74 -3.06 6.91
N ASN A 178 8.43 -3.66 5.96
CA ASN A 178 9.37 -4.73 6.27
C ASN A 178 10.72 -4.10 6.68
N TYR A 179 10.88 -3.83 7.99
CA TYR A 179 12.07 -3.18 8.51
C TYR A 179 13.36 -3.90 8.12
N SER A 180 13.39 -5.22 8.20
CA SER A 180 14.57 -6.02 7.90
C SER A 180 15.01 -5.94 6.43
N LEU A 181 14.08 -5.68 5.51
CA LEU A 181 14.36 -5.48 4.10
C LEU A 181 15.09 -4.15 3.83
N PHE A 182 14.71 -3.10 4.53
CA PHE A 182 15.19 -1.74 4.25
C PHE A 182 16.36 -1.32 5.14
N ALA A 183 16.41 -1.79 6.39
CA ALA A 183 17.41 -1.39 7.38
C ALA A 183 18.88 -1.59 6.96
N PRO A 184 19.25 -2.62 6.15
CA PRO A 184 20.61 -2.73 5.64
C PRO A 184 21.05 -1.52 4.80
N GLY A 185 20.12 -0.80 4.17
CA GLY A 185 20.37 0.41 3.38
C GLY A 185 21.00 1.58 4.16
N ARG A 186 21.04 1.53 5.50
CA ARG A 186 21.77 2.48 6.34
C ARG A 186 23.29 2.26 6.34
N SER A 187 23.73 1.09 5.88
CA SER A 187 25.14 0.68 5.92
C SER A 187 25.79 0.78 4.53
N ASN A 188 26.95 1.37 4.47
CA ASN A 188 27.79 1.38 3.27
C ASN A 188 28.56 0.06 3.07
N GLN A 189 28.33 -0.96 3.92
CA GLN A 189 29.00 -2.26 3.85
C GLN A 189 28.25 -3.30 3.01
N ILE A 190 27.07 -2.94 2.47
CA ILE A 190 26.31 -3.81 1.57
C ILE A 190 26.63 -3.45 0.11
N PRO A 191 26.48 -4.40 -0.82
CA PRO A 191 26.61 -4.12 -2.25
C PRO A 191 25.62 -3.03 -2.67
N LEU A 192 26.15 -1.96 -3.28
CA LEU A 192 25.32 -0.89 -3.85
C LEU A 192 24.69 -1.36 -5.17
N ASP A 193 23.57 -0.75 -5.53
CA ASP A 193 23.01 -0.95 -6.87
C ASP A 193 24.02 -0.51 -7.94
N PRO A 194 24.34 -1.38 -8.93
CA PRO A 194 25.42 -1.12 -9.90
C PRO A 194 25.19 0.14 -10.76
N VAL A 195 23.93 0.52 -10.99
CA VAL A 195 23.59 1.72 -11.75
C VAL A 195 23.79 2.95 -10.88
N LEU A 196 23.23 2.92 -9.66
CA LEU A 196 23.27 4.06 -8.74
C LEU A 196 24.70 4.34 -8.23
N ALA A 197 25.53 3.31 -8.04
CA ALA A 197 26.93 3.45 -7.61
C ALA A 197 27.83 4.24 -8.57
N GLN A 198 27.38 4.43 -9.82
CA GLN A 198 28.13 5.18 -10.85
C GLN A 198 27.65 6.63 -10.99
N LEU A 199 26.60 7.01 -10.29
CA LEU A 199 26.02 8.35 -10.41
C LEU A 199 26.75 9.38 -9.56
N THR A 200 26.66 10.63 -9.98
CA THR A 200 27.23 11.76 -9.24
C THR A 200 26.39 12.06 -8.00
N HIS A 201 27.06 12.21 -6.86
CA HIS A 201 26.43 12.65 -5.61
C HIS A 201 26.28 14.17 -5.56
N PRO A 202 25.23 14.70 -4.88
CA PRO A 202 24.25 13.97 -4.10
C PRO A 202 23.19 13.28 -4.97
N ILE A 203 22.78 12.06 -4.56
CA ILE A 203 21.74 11.27 -5.21
C ILE A 203 20.45 11.36 -4.40
N PHE A 204 19.41 11.87 -5.04
CA PHE A 204 18.03 11.89 -4.52
C PHE A 204 17.27 10.69 -5.08
N GLY A 205 16.83 9.78 -4.21
CA GLY A 205 16.17 8.54 -4.62
C GLY A 205 14.66 8.52 -4.34
N TYR A 206 13.87 8.10 -5.33
CA TYR A 206 12.48 7.73 -5.20
C TYR A 206 12.32 6.23 -5.44
N LEU A 207 11.68 5.53 -4.51
CA LEU A 207 11.41 4.09 -4.61
C LEU A 207 9.93 3.83 -4.89
N GLY A 208 9.64 3.30 -6.06
CA GLY A 208 8.29 2.94 -6.48
C GLY A 208 8.01 3.23 -7.95
N ASP A 209 6.92 2.66 -8.46
CA ASP A 209 6.46 2.99 -9.82
C ASP A 209 5.97 4.45 -9.86
N VAL A 210 6.34 5.17 -10.89
CA VAL A 210 5.89 6.53 -11.16
C VAL A 210 4.55 6.43 -11.88
N GLU A 211 3.48 6.74 -11.17
CA GLU A 211 2.12 6.72 -11.68
C GLU A 211 1.80 8.01 -12.46
N ARG A 212 0.78 7.93 -13.33
CA ARG A 212 0.41 9.05 -14.21
C ARG A 212 -0.04 10.31 -13.46
N SER A 213 -0.59 10.16 -12.29
CA SER A 213 -1.10 11.24 -11.44
C SER A 213 -0.04 11.97 -10.62
N MET A 214 1.19 11.43 -10.56
CA MET A 214 2.27 12.04 -9.77
C MET A 214 2.76 13.34 -10.42
N ASP A 215 3.02 14.35 -9.58
CA ASP A 215 3.61 15.61 -10.03
C ASP A 215 5.14 15.49 -10.09
N LEU A 216 5.71 15.49 -11.30
CA LEU A 216 7.15 15.42 -11.53
C LEU A 216 7.82 16.78 -11.78
N GLN A 217 7.04 17.85 -11.89
CA GLN A 217 7.57 19.19 -12.15
C GLN A 217 8.60 19.64 -11.09
N PRO A 218 8.43 19.35 -9.79
CA PRO A 218 9.40 19.73 -8.77
C PRO A 218 10.79 19.12 -8.99
N ILE A 219 10.86 17.83 -9.36
CA ILE A 219 12.16 17.18 -9.61
C ILE A 219 12.78 17.64 -10.94
N ILE A 220 11.96 17.88 -11.98
CA ILE A 220 12.44 18.37 -13.27
C ILE A 220 13.01 19.79 -13.12
N ALA A 221 12.35 20.66 -12.37
CA ALA A 221 12.82 22.00 -12.10
C ALA A 221 14.11 22.00 -11.28
N ALA A 222 14.13 21.24 -10.17
CA ALA A 222 15.33 21.13 -9.33
C ALA A 222 16.52 20.54 -10.08
N ALA A 223 16.30 19.53 -10.94
CA ALA A 223 17.35 18.93 -11.75
C ALA A 223 17.95 19.91 -12.77
N LYS A 224 17.14 20.78 -13.38
CA LYS A 224 17.61 21.81 -14.30
C LYS A 224 18.41 22.92 -13.61
N GLU A 225 18.00 23.29 -12.40
CA GLU A 225 18.66 24.31 -11.60
C GLU A 225 19.96 23.81 -10.98
N HIS A 226 20.05 22.51 -10.70
CA HIS A 226 21.20 21.85 -10.07
C HIS A 226 21.75 20.72 -10.95
N PRO A 227 22.59 21.03 -11.96
CA PRO A 227 23.19 20.00 -12.81
C PRO A 227 24.15 19.05 -12.07
N ASP A 228 24.61 19.45 -10.89
CA ASP A 228 25.43 18.67 -9.95
C ASP A 228 24.63 17.70 -9.07
N TRP A 229 23.29 17.79 -9.05
CA TRP A 229 22.43 16.86 -8.35
C TRP A 229 21.96 15.74 -9.27
N THR A 230 21.79 14.55 -8.73
CA THR A 230 21.21 13.41 -9.47
C THR A 230 19.89 12.99 -8.85
N PHE A 231 18.86 12.84 -9.67
CA PHE A 231 17.56 12.30 -9.26
C PHE A 231 17.36 10.89 -9.81
N ALA A 232 17.21 9.89 -8.93
CA ALA A 232 17.06 8.50 -9.30
C ALA A 232 15.61 8.02 -9.06
N LEU A 233 14.90 7.64 -10.12
CA LEU A 233 13.58 7.03 -10.07
C LEU A 233 13.74 5.51 -10.12
N ILE A 234 13.63 4.86 -8.96
CA ILE A 234 13.85 3.42 -8.77
C ILE A 234 12.49 2.72 -8.86
N GLY A 235 12.06 2.47 -10.07
CA GLY A 235 10.78 1.91 -10.44
C GLY A 235 10.45 2.14 -11.91
N ARG A 236 9.28 1.70 -12.35
CA ARG A 236 8.84 1.96 -13.73
C ARG A 236 8.17 3.31 -13.83
N VAL A 237 8.52 4.07 -14.84
CA VAL A 237 7.75 5.23 -15.25
C VAL A 237 6.65 4.77 -16.21
N ARG A 238 5.39 5.10 -15.91
CA ARG A 238 4.26 4.72 -16.78
C ARG A 238 4.39 5.40 -18.14
N ALA A 239 4.29 4.62 -19.22
CA ALA A 239 4.54 5.05 -20.60
C ALA A 239 3.71 6.27 -21.08
N ARG A 240 2.59 6.56 -20.41
CA ARG A 240 1.70 7.69 -20.72
C ARG A 240 1.76 8.81 -19.67
N HIS A 241 2.86 8.90 -18.90
CA HIS A 241 3.03 10.03 -17.98
C HIS A 241 3.18 11.33 -18.77
N PRO A 242 2.49 12.43 -18.39
CA PRO A 242 2.57 13.72 -19.11
C PRO A 242 4.00 14.23 -19.28
N ASP A 243 4.81 14.07 -18.23
CA ASP A 243 6.19 14.57 -18.19
C ASP A 243 7.24 13.57 -18.69
N ALA A 244 6.84 12.44 -19.31
CA ALA A 244 7.76 11.38 -19.72
C ALA A 244 8.84 11.86 -20.70
N LEU A 245 8.53 12.85 -21.57
CA LEU A 245 9.51 13.47 -22.47
C LEU A 245 10.48 14.35 -21.68
N ALA A 246 9.97 15.22 -20.80
CA ALA A 246 10.80 16.10 -19.99
C ALA A 246 11.78 15.32 -19.11
N LEU A 247 11.37 14.17 -18.56
CA LEU A 247 12.27 13.28 -17.83
C LEU A 247 13.43 12.77 -18.71
N LYS A 248 13.15 12.39 -19.96
CA LYS A 248 14.18 11.90 -20.88
C LYS A 248 15.16 12.99 -21.31
N ASP A 249 14.68 14.23 -21.41
CA ASP A 249 15.47 15.38 -21.85
C ASP A 249 16.32 15.98 -20.71
N THR A 250 16.10 15.53 -19.46
CA THR A 250 16.83 16.01 -18.28
C THR A 250 17.92 15.01 -17.91
N GLN A 251 19.18 15.32 -18.24
CA GLN A 251 20.31 14.36 -18.19
C GLN A 251 20.63 13.81 -16.80
N ASN A 252 20.37 14.57 -15.75
CA ASN A 252 20.62 14.21 -14.37
C ASN A 252 19.38 13.60 -13.65
N ILE A 253 18.36 13.19 -14.43
CA ILE A 253 17.29 12.33 -13.94
C ILE A 253 17.46 10.91 -14.52
N VAL A 254 17.66 9.93 -13.65
CA VAL A 254 17.95 8.53 -14.03
C VAL A 254 16.78 7.63 -13.66
N CYS A 255 16.21 6.94 -14.64
CA CYS A 255 15.15 5.94 -14.42
C CYS A 255 15.78 4.55 -14.44
N THR A 256 15.86 3.89 -13.29
CA THR A 256 16.57 2.61 -13.17
C THR A 256 15.71 1.39 -13.52
N GLY A 257 14.39 1.57 -13.63
CA GLY A 257 13.43 0.45 -13.68
C GLY A 257 13.23 -0.22 -12.32
N ARG A 258 12.39 -1.26 -12.29
CA ARG A 258 12.11 -2.01 -11.05
C ARG A 258 13.34 -2.74 -10.55
N ARG A 259 13.42 -2.82 -9.23
CA ARG A 259 14.38 -3.64 -8.49
C ARG A 259 13.66 -4.76 -7.74
N ARG A 260 14.35 -5.87 -7.56
CA ARG A 260 13.85 -6.98 -6.72
C ARG A 260 13.90 -6.56 -5.25
N PRO A 261 13.05 -7.14 -4.38
CA PRO A 261 13.04 -6.77 -2.96
C PRO A 261 14.42 -6.78 -2.29
N HIS A 262 15.24 -7.80 -2.54
CA HIS A 262 16.58 -7.91 -1.95
C HIS A 262 17.60 -6.89 -2.47
N GLU A 263 17.33 -6.21 -3.59
CA GLU A 263 18.20 -5.18 -4.16
C GLU A 263 17.89 -3.77 -3.59
N VAL A 264 16.71 -3.61 -2.96
CA VAL A 264 16.23 -2.29 -2.52
C VAL A 264 17.13 -1.65 -1.47
N ALA A 265 17.67 -2.46 -0.53
CA ALA A 265 18.61 -1.93 0.46
C ALA A 265 19.85 -1.32 -0.20
N GLY A 266 20.39 -1.97 -1.25
CA GLY A 266 21.53 -1.45 -2.01
C GLY A 266 21.21 -0.17 -2.78
N CYS A 267 19.99 -0.03 -3.26
CA CYS A 267 19.52 1.22 -3.85
C CYS A 267 19.47 2.36 -2.82
N LEU A 268 18.88 2.09 -1.65
CA LEU A 268 18.78 3.10 -0.59
C LEU A 268 20.16 3.46 -0.02
N ALA A 269 21.09 2.51 0.09
CA ALA A 269 22.45 2.77 0.52
C ALA A 269 23.15 3.78 -0.41
N ALA A 270 22.93 3.68 -1.73
CA ALA A 270 23.51 4.58 -2.73
C ALA A 270 22.90 6.00 -2.70
N CYS A 271 21.70 6.20 -2.17
CA CYS A 271 21.06 7.50 -2.09
C CYS A 271 21.56 8.31 -0.88
N ASP A 272 21.73 9.63 -1.06
CA ASP A 272 22.02 10.57 0.02
C ASP A 272 20.74 11.06 0.70
N VAL A 273 19.71 11.30 -0.10
CA VAL A 273 18.39 11.77 0.31
C VAL A 273 17.33 10.93 -0.40
N CYS A 274 16.28 10.58 0.28
CA CYS A 274 15.09 9.99 -0.35
C CYS A 274 13.98 11.02 -0.46
N PHE A 275 13.11 10.89 -1.46
CA PHE A 275 11.97 11.79 -1.60
C PHE A 275 10.69 11.06 -1.92
N ASP A 276 9.57 11.72 -1.67
CA ASP A 276 8.25 11.26 -2.04
C ASP A 276 7.43 12.38 -2.68
N LEU A 277 6.70 12.03 -3.72
CA LEU A 277 5.91 12.95 -4.52
C LEU A 277 4.42 12.70 -4.32
N ARG A 278 3.65 13.77 -4.26
CA ARG A 278 2.19 13.69 -4.13
C ARG A 278 1.56 13.24 -5.45
N HIS A 279 0.47 12.48 -5.31
CA HIS A 279 -0.48 12.26 -6.38
C HIS A 279 -1.44 13.45 -6.48
N ASN A 280 -1.62 14.01 -7.66
CA ASN A 280 -2.50 15.16 -7.88
C ASN A 280 -3.99 14.81 -7.78
N ASP A 281 -4.33 13.53 -7.93
CA ASP A 281 -5.68 12.98 -7.90
C ASP A 281 -6.11 12.43 -6.53
N ILE A 282 -5.23 12.46 -5.53
CA ILE A 282 -5.53 11.99 -4.18
C ILE A 282 -5.69 13.22 -3.27
N ALA A 283 -6.94 13.52 -2.94
CA ALA A 283 -7.27 14.55 -1.95
C ALA A 283 -7.12 13.98 -0.53
N ASP A 284 -6.44 14.74 0.34
CA ASP A 284 -6.44 14.54 1.79
C ASP A 284 -6.04 13.16 2.34
N GLU A 285 -5.16 12.43 1.64
CA GLU A 285 -4.61 11.18 2.15
C GLU A 285 -3.49 11.44 3.16
N ASP A 286 -3.70 11.02 4.41
CA ASP A 286 -2.72 11.07 5.51
C ASP A 286 -2.12 9.69 5.83
N ALA A 287 -2.43 8.67 5.03
CA ALA A 287 -1.85 7.35 5.15
C ALA A 287 -0.41 7.34 4.61
N ILE A 288 0.55 7.15 5.51
CA ILE A 288 1.96 7.10 5.15
C ILE A 288 2.26 5.87 4.27
N PRO A 289 2.80 6.05 3.07
CA PRO A 289 3.23 4.94 2.22
C PRO A 289 4.34 4.11 2.86
N GLU A 290 4.35 2.80 2.62
CA GLU A 290 5.38 1.87 3.12
C GLU A 290 6.80 2.33 2.79
N ARG A 291 7.02 2.90 1.60
CA ARG A 291 8.34 3.38 1.17
C ARG A 291 8.94 4.44 2.09
N ILE A 292 8.11 5.32 2.70
CA ILE A 292 8.61 6.32 3.65
C ILE A 292 9.16 5.65 4.90
N TYR A 293 8.47 4.64 5.44
CA TYR A 293 9.02 3.83 6.52
C TYR A 293 10.28 3.07 6.08
N GLY A 294 10.35 2.66 4.80
CA GLY A 294 11.56 2.08 4.21
C GLY A 294 12.74 3.07 4.22
N TYR A 295 12.51 4.33 3.85
CA TYR A 295 13.52 5.39 3.94
C TYR A 295 13.95 5.65 5.39
N PHE A 296 13.01 5.62 6.32
CA PHE A 296 13.29 5.72 7.75
C PHE A 296 14.10 4.54 8.27
N ALA A 297 13.81 3.32 7.83
CA ALA A 297 14.59 2.13 8.20
C ALA A 297 16.02 2.21 7.68
N ALA A 298 16.22 2.76 6.49
CA ALA A 298 17.55 3.06 5.94
C ALA A 298 18.17 4.35 6.54
N GLU A 299 17.51 4.99 7.50
CA GLU A 299 17.93 6.21 8.20
C GLU A 299 18.23 7.41 7.27
N LYS A 300 17.69 7.40 6.05
CA LYS A 300 17.94 8.46 5.05
C LYS A 300 17.11 9.72 5.36
N PRO A 301 17.66 10.92 5.11
CA PRO A 301 16.86 12.15 5.06
C PRO A 301 15.73 12.00 4.06
N VAL A 302 14.52 12.51 4.39
CA VAL A 302 13.33 12.34 3.55
C VAL A 302 12.72 13.70 3.23
N VAL A 303 12.54 13.97 1.95
CA VAL A 303 11.83 15.14 1.43
C VAL A 303 10.47 14.69 0.90
N CYS A 304 9.39 15.31 1.37
CA CYS A 304 8.05 14.99 0.90
C CYS A 304 7.36 16.21 0.29
N LEU A 305 6.81 16.02 -0.90
CA LEU A 305 6.03 17.06 -1.58
C LEU A 305 4.55 16.98 -1.18
N TYR A 306 4.27 17.21 0.08
CA TYR A 306 2.91 17.36 0.59
C TYR A 306 2.88 18.11 1.93
N PRO A 307 1.72 18.73 2.27
CA PRO A 307 1.58 19.56 3.46
C PRO A 307 1.89 18.81 4.75
N ARG A 308 2.54 19.50 5.70
CA ARG A 308 2.85 18.97 7.04
C ARG A 308 1.64 18.40 7.78
N ARG A 309 0.45 18.95 7.54
CA ARG A 309 -0.80 18.49 8.19
C ARG A 309 -1.12 17.01 7.92
N TYR A 310 -0.55 16.42 6.86
CA TYR A 310 -0.73 14.98 6.56
C TYR A 310 0.27 14.08 7.27
N ILE A 311 1.35 14.66 7.80
CA ILE A 311 2.42 13.90 8.45
C ILE A 311 2.84 14.51 9.81
N PRO A 312 1.91 14.99 10.66
CA PRO A 312 2.26 15.73 11.87
C PRO A 312 3.14 14.93 12.84
N LYS A 313 3.01 13.60 12.85
CA LYS A 313 3.80 12.69 13.70
C LYS A 313 5.28 12.60 13.30
N TYR A 314 5.65 13.03 12.08
CA TYR A 314 6.99 12.88 11.51
C TYR A 314 7.62 14.21 11.11
N ASP A 315 7.02 15.33 11.54
CA ASP A 315 7.45 16.69 11.22
C ASP A 315 8.89 17.00 11.68
N ASP A 316 9.34 16.27 12.70
CA ASP A 316 10.69 16.35 13.25
C ASP A 316 11.75 15.60 12.42
N VAL A 317 11.37 14.73 11.49
CA VAL A 317 12.27 13.86 10.72
C VAL A 317 12.09 13.95 9.19
N ILE A 318 11.02 14.62 8.72
CA ILE A 318 10.72 14.85 7.31
C ILE A 318 10.93 16.33 6.96
N TYR A 319 11.38 16.59 5.74
CA TYR A 319 11.44 17.90 5.12
C TYR A 319 10.24 18.05 4.18
N SER A 320 9.20 18.76 4.63
CA SER A 320 7.98 18.95 3.85
C SER A 320 8.12 20.11 2.87
N ALA A 321 7.58 19.95 1.67
CA ALA A 321 7.46 20.97 0.65
C ALA A 321 6.01 21.00 0.13
N THR A 322 5.55 22.16 -0.34
CA THR A 322 4.20 22.34 -0.90
C THR A 322 4.24 22.92 -2.31
N THR A 323 5.35 23.48 -2.69
CA THR A 323 5.60 24.06 -4.01
C THR A 323 6.93 23.53 -4.58
N THR A 324 7.14 23.76 -5.86
CA THR A 324 8.41 23.44 -6.55
C THR A 324 9.61 24.12 -5.88
N GLY A 325 9.51 25.40 -5.54
CA GLY A 325 10.57 26.13 -4.85
C GLY A 325 10.83 25.63 -3.43
N ASP A 326 9.75 25.29 -2.69
CA ASP A 326 9.90 24.66 -1.35
C ASP A 326 10.60 23.29 -1.44
N PHE A 327 10.34 22.52 -2.51
CA PHE A 327 10.96 21.23 -2.72
C PHE A 327 12.48 21.34 -2.88
N GLU A 328 12.94 22.25 -3.70
CA GLU A 328 14.38 22.55 -3.87
C GLU A 328 15.02 22.94 -2.54
N LEU A 329 14.39 23.87 -1.81
CA LEU A 329 14.89 24.31 -0.50
C LEU A 329 14.91 23.16 0.52
N ALA A 330 13.92 22.27 0.50
CA ALA A 330 13.87 21.08 1.35
C ALA A 330 14.99 20.10 1.00
N CYS A 331 15.29 19.91 -0.28
CA CYS A 331 16.41 19.11 -0.75
C CYS A 331 17.75 19.65 -0.24
N ARG A 332 17.99 20.95 -0.34
CA ARG A 332 19.21 21.61 0.22
C ARG A 332 19.34 21.39 1.73
N LYS A 333 18.25 21.50 2.48
CA LYS A 333 18.24 21.25 3.93
C LYS A 333 18.53 19.78 4.24
N ALA A 334 17.97 18.85 3.46
CA ALA A 334 18.13 17.42 3.64
C ALA A 334 19.59 16.97 3.38
N ILE A 335 20.24 17.48 2.32
CA ILE A 335 21.67 17.20 2.05
C ILE A 335 22.54 17.66 3.21
N ASN A 336 22.25 18.83 3.77
CA ASN A 336 23.04 19.45 4.84
C ASN A 336 22.60 18.99 6.25
N GLU A 337 21.83 17.90 6.35
CA GLU A 337 21.42 17.37 7.66
C GLU A 337 22.63 16.95 8.49
N ALA A 338 22.89 17.69 9.57
CA ALA A 338 24.00 17.42 10.46
C ALA A 338 23.57 16.58 11.67
N GLY A 339 24.47 15.68 12.07
CA GLY A 339 24.31 14.87 13.28
C GLY A 339 23.44 13.64 13.10
N ARG A 340 23.49 12.74 14.11
CA ARG A 340 22.80 11.43 14.05
C ARG A 340 21.40 11.42 14.67
N ARG A 341 20.96 12.50 15.30
CA ARG A 341 19.71 12.51 16.07
C ARG A 341 18.49 12.23 15.21
N ARG A 342 18.37 12.90 14.05
CA ARG A 342 17.24 12.71 13.15
C ARG A 342 17.27 11.33 12.47
N SER A 343 18.44 10.87 12.04
CA SER A 343 18.58 9.54 11.42
C SER A 343 18.21 8.42 12.39
N GLN A 344 18.68 8.47 13.64
CA GLN A 344 18.31 7.52 14.68
C GLN A 344 16.81 7.52 14.96
N ARG A 345 16.19 8.71 15.02
CA ARG A 345 14.77 8.86 15.26
C ARG A 345 13.93 8.28 14.09
N ARG A 346 14.38 8.45 12.84
CA ARG A 346 13.78 7.75 11.68
C ARG A 346 13.84 6.24 11.85
N GLY A 347 14.98 5.68 12.22
CA GLY A 347 15.13 4.26 12.52
C GLY A 347 14.20 3.76 13.64
N GLU A 348 13.95 4.57 14.68
CA GLU A 348 12.98 4.25 15.74
C GLU A 348 11.55 4.22 15.23
N TYR A 349 11.15 5.21 14.42
CA TYR A 349 9.82 5.23 13.80
C TYR A 349 9.60 4.02 12.90
N ALA A 350 10.60 3.65 12.09
CA ALA A 350 10.51 2.48 11.22
C ALA A 350 10.40 1.17 11.99
N ARG A 351 11.17 0.99 13.08
CA ARG A 351 11.06 -0.22 13.92
C ARG A 351 9.67 -0.36 14.54
N ARG A 352 9.07 0.74 15.01
CA ARG A 352 7.69 0.74 15.54
C ARG A 352 6.64 0.50 14.46
N ALA A 353 6.98 0.75 13.19
CA ALA A 353 6.12 0.50 12.03
C ALA A 353 6.42 -0.85 11.35
N ASP A 354 7.29 -1.70 11.90
CA ASP A 354 7.51 -3.04 11.36
C ASP A 354 6.21 -3.85 11.32
N TRP A 355 6.01 -4.61 10.25
CA TRP A 355 4.80 -5.43 10.11
C TRP A 355 4.64 -6.43 11.25
N SER A 356 5.72 -6.97 11.82
CA SER A 356 5.63 -7.84 13.00
C SER A 356 4.97 -7.14 14.18
N VAL A 357 5.36 -5.89 14.46
CA VAL A 357 4.77 -5.08 15.53
C VAL A 357 3.29 -4.75 15.23
N ARG A 358 2.98 -4.47 13.95
CA ARG A 358 1.59 -4.23 13.54
C ARG A 358 0.71 -5.46 13.69
N ILE A 359 1.24 -6.64 13.38
CA ILE A 359 0.53 -7.92 13.50
C ILE A 359 0.30 -8.26 14.98
N GLU A 360 1.31 -8.06 15.84
CA GLU A 360 1.13 -8.24 17.29
C GLU A 360 0.00 -7.36 17.85
N LEU A 361 -0.03 -6.07 17.45
CA LEU A 361 -1.11 -5.15 17.84
C LEU A 361 -2.47 -5.60 17.30
N LEU A 362 -2.53 -6.01 16.04
CA LEU A 362 -3.74 -6.56 15.41
C LEU A 362 -4.25 -7.77 16.19
N GLU A 363 -3.39 -8.75 16.46
CA GLU A 363 -3.76 -9.94 17.21
C GLU A 363 -4.23 -9.63 18.63
N GLN A 364 -3.62 -8.64 19.29
CA GLN A 364 -4.06 -8.16 20.60
C GLN A 364 -5.50 -7.62 20.52
N ILE A 365 -5.80 -6.73 19.56
CA ILE A 365 -7.14 -6.16 19.37
C ILE A 365 -8.15 -7.28 19.08
N LEU A 366 -7.81 -8.24 18.22
CA LEU A 366 -8.70 -9.38 17.91
C LEU A 366 -8.97 -10.24 19.14
N ARG A 367 -7.97 -10.51 19.98
CA ARG A 367 -8.15 -11.27 21.24
C ARG A 367 -9.02 -10.52 22.25
N GLU A 368 -8.79 -9.22 22.45
CA GLU A 368 -9.56 -8.38 23.36
C GLU A 368 -11.05 -8.31 22.98
N ASN A 369 -11.36 -8.44 21.68
CA ASN A 369 -12.72 -8.48 21.15
C ASN A 369 -13.26 -9.90 20.92
N GLY A 370 -12.59 -10.94 21.44
CA GLY A 370 -13.06 -12.34 21.36
C GLY A 370 -13.08 -12.94 19.95
N LEU A 371 -12.31 -12.37 19.02
CA LEU A 371 -12.26 -12.79 17.61
C LEU A 371 -11.08 -13.73 17.29
N MET A 372 -10.17 -13.94 18.24
CA MET A 372 -9.08 -14.93 18.17
C MET A 372 -9.07 -15.86 19.37
#